data_ce04e94971425e954474d19ca194e9c2
#
_entry.id   ce04e94971425e954474d19ca194e9c2
#
_cell.length_a   1.000
_cell.length_b   1.000
_cell.length_c   1.000
_cell.angle_alpha   90.00
_cell.angle_beta   90.00
_cell.angle_gamma   90.00
#
_symmetry.space_group_name_H-M   'P 1'
#
loop_
_entity.id
_entity.type
_entity.pdbx_description
1 polymer ?
#
loop_
_entity_poly.entity_id
_entity_poly.type
_entity_poly.pdbx_seq_one_letter_code
_entity_poly.pdbx_strand_id
1 'polypeptide(L)'
;MKFGLFIFIIMVSTFSAHALEGLDELSKNLYQKNQEILSLEKNIESKEALSGSSNSMYYPTLNVVGGWGQNKTDDLSTAQKGYLGYVEGKLNLFRGLKDQSISSQKEIDFQISKLELESKKRELRLQLTDIASDMIYLHKIQSTLEEEYKVTQTQKQMAAKKVSAGLTGSVDNLEFELRENEIQIEQKQVFQKHQVVHQKLIKLYGEDIADSELVKLAYSSAENLSKVTDQVKIENTLEYQKVGLSERRAELEKKEIKSDFMPSVDFTYSVGRLTPSEEVPTKFNESRYAIQLTIPLFSGFETYYKTKAASLSLQSAEKLKFQKRNDINSEFNILKTKMSELSMLFQINEKKLVSSQKYFDLTLAEYRRGIKNSPDLVSATERLFSSKKKQYEILKELEITKVKIENFN
;
A
#
# COMPACT_ATOMS: atom_id res chain seq x y z
N MET A 1 -1.77 -38.74 -18.77
CA MET A 1 -1.33 -37.42 -19.19
C MET A 1 -0.83 -36.68 -17.94
N LYS A 2 0.48 -36.42 -17.85
CA LYS A 2 1.08 -35.75 -16.68
C LYS A 2 0.85 -34.23 -16.81
N PHE A 3 -0.02 -33.68 -16.00
CA PHE A 3 -0.15 -32.22 -15.83
C PHE A 3 1.06 -31.75 -14.98
N GLY A 4 1.98 -31.04 -15.62
CA GLY A 4 3.08 -30.38 -14.96
C GLY A 4 2.57 -29.19 -14.14
N LEU A 5 2.58 -29.33 -12.83
CA LEU A 5 2.35 -28.27 -11.87
C LEU A 5 3.55 -27.31 -11.95
N PHE A 6 3.44 -26.20 -12.65
CA PHE A 6 4.41 -25.11 -12.60
C PHE A 6 4.23 -24.37 -11.28
N ILE A 7 4.98 -24.84 -10.27
CA ILE A 7 5.15 -24.09 -9.02
C ILE A 7 6.04 -22.88 -9.35
N PHE A 8 5.43 -21.71 -9.47
CA PHE A 8 6.14 -20.43 -9.51
C PHE A 8 6.66 -20.14 -8.10
N ILE A 9 7.89 -20.56 -7.82
CA ILE A 9 8.59 -20.16 -6.60
C ILE A 9 8.89 -18.67 -6.77
N ILE A 10 8.09 -17.83 -6.10
CA ILE A 10 8.42 -16.42 -5.90
C ILE A 10 9.64 -16.41 -4.97
N MET A 11 10.84 -16.30 -5.57
CA MET A 11 12.03 -15.93 -4.83
C MET A 11 11.85 -14.48 -4.36
N VAL A 12 11.30 -14.31 -3.16
CA VAL A 12 11.39 -13.04 -2.44
C VAL A 12 12.87 -12.88 -2.07
N SER A 13 13.61 -12.18 -2.92
CA SER A 13 14.94 -11.71 -2.57
C SER A 13 14.77 -10.66 -1.47
N THR A 14 15.00 -11.05 -0.23
CA THR A 14 15.11 -10.18 0.92
C THR A 14 16.37 -9.32 0.77
N PHE A 15 16.31 -8.26 -0.01
CA PHE A 15 17.25 -7.17 0.09
C PHE A 15 16.77 -6.28 1.26
N SER A 16 17.28 -6.59 2.46
CA SER A 16 17.15 -5.72 3.62
C SER A 16 18.04 -4.50 3.41
N ALA A 17 17.54 -3.50 2.73
CA ALA A 17 18.16 -2.19 2.75
C ALA A 17 17.73 -1.50 4.06
N HIS A 18 18.65 -1.36 5.00
CA HIS A 18 18.41 -0.73 6.30
C HIS A 18 18.34 0.78 6.11
N ALA A 19 17.15 1.31 5.92
CA ALA A 19 16.95 2.76 5.90
C ALA A 19 17.04 3.33 7.34
N LEU A 20 16.28 2.79 8.29
CA LEU A 20 16.41 3.08 9.73
C LEU A 20 16.70 1.76 10.45
N GLU A 21 17.79 1.68 11.22
CA GLU A 21 18.06 0.51 12.07
C GLU A 21 16.90 0.33 13.06
N GLY A 22 16.32 -0.88 13.12
CA GLY A 22 15.17 -1.20 13.99
C GLY A 22 13.78 -0.96 13.38
N LEU A 23 13.66 -0.29 12.23
CA LEU A 23 12.36 -0.04 11.61
C LEU A 23 11.64 -1.34 11.18
N ASP A 24 12.40 -2.36 10.82
CA ASP A 24 11.83 -3.65 10.39
C ASP A 24 11.11 -4.38 11.53
N GLU A 25 11.61 -4.27 12.77
CA GLU A 25 10.94 -4.85 13.94
C GLU A 25 9.65 -4.10 14.26
N LEU A 26 9.70 -2.77 14.25
CA LEU A 26 8.51 -1.94 14.44
C LEU A 26 7.46 -2.17 13.35
N SER A 27 7.88 -2.36 12.10
CA SER A 27 6.98 -2.68 11.00
C SER A 27 6.29 -4.04 11.19
N LYS A 28 7.00 -5.07 11.66
CA LYS A 28 6.41 -6.38 11.96
C LYS A 28 5.35 -6.29 13.05
N ASN A 29 5.64 -5.56 14.13
CA ASN A 29 4.68 -5.32 15.21
C ASN A 29 3.44 -4.58 14.71
N LEU A 30 3.64 -3.56 13.84
CA LEU A 30 2.54 -2.83 13.19
C LEU A 30 1.64 -3.76 12.38
N TYR A 31 2.23 -4.63 11.54
CA TYR A 31 1.44 -5.54 10.69
C TYR A 31 0.58 -6.51 11.50
N GLN A 32 1.07 -6.98 12.67
CA GLN A 32 0.32 -7.88 13.54
C GLN A 32 -0.90 -7.22 14.22
N LYS A 33 -0.86 -5.91 14.43
CA LYS A 33 -1.89 -5.17 15.17
C LYS A 33 -2.83 -4.36 14.27
N ASN A 34 -2.39 -4.03 13.06
CA ASN A 34 -3.14 -3.15 12.17
C ASN A 34 -4.38 -3.86 11.61
N GLN A 35 -5.57 -3.30 11.88
CA GLN A 35 -6.86 -3.88 11.51
C GLN A 35 -7.07 -3.98 9.99
N GLU A 36 -6.46 -3.08 9.20
CA GLU A 36 -6.56 -3.15 7.74
C GLU A 36 -5.77 -4.34 7.19
N ILE A 37 -4.58 -4.64 7.75
CA ILE A 37 -3.80 -5.83 7.42
C ILE A 37 -4.59 -7.10 7.74
N LEU A 38 -5.13 -7.20 8.96
CA LEU A 38 -5.93 -8.35 9.38
C LEU A 38 -7.17 -8.53 8.50
N SER A 39 -7.82 -7.44 8.09
CA SER A 39 -8.94 -7.47 7.14
C SER A 39 -8.53 -7.99 5.77
N LEU A 40 -7.38 -7.54 5.24
CA LEU A 40 -6.86 -8.00 3.96
C LEU A 40 -6.46 -9.48 4.00
N GLU A 41 -5.91 -9.97 5.11
CA GLU A 41 -5.61 -11.40 5.32
C GLU A 41 -6.91 -12.23 5.25
N LYS A 42 -7.99 -11.78 5.91
CA LYS A 42 -9.30 -12.44 5.81
C LYS A 42 -9.91 -12.35 4.40
N ASN A 43 -9.65 -11.26 3.67
CA ASN A 43 -10.06 -11.17 2.27
C ASN A 43 -9.30 -12.18 1.38
N ILE A 44 -8.00 -12.39 1.63
CA ILE A 44 -7.21 -13.42 0.94
C ILE A 44 -7.79 -14.81 1.19
N GLU A 45 -8.06 -15.19 2.45
CA GLU A 45 -8.69 -16.46 2.79
C GLU A 45 -10.06 -16.61 2.08
N SER A 46 -10.85 -15.55 2.02
CA SER A 46 -12.13 -15.53 1.29
C SER A 46 -11.94 -15.75 -0.22
N LYS A 47 -10.97 -15.07 -0.84
CA LYS A 47 -10.67 -15.24 -2.28
C LYS A 47 -10.10 -16.62 -2.59
N GLU A 48 -9.29 -17.19 -1.71
CA GLU A 48 -8.79 -18.57 -1.80
C GLU A 48 -9.93 -19.57 -1.77
N ALA A 49 -10.86 -19.43 -0.83
CA ALA A 49 -12.05 -20.27 -0.76
C ALA A 49 -12.93 -20.15 -2.01
N LEU A 50 -13.07 -18.94 -2.57
CA LEU A 50 -13.79 -18.71 -3.84
C LEU A 50 -13.06 -19.32 -5.04
N SER A 51 -11.74 -19.27 -5.08
CA SER A 51 -10.94 -19.96 -6.11
C SER A 51 -11.12 -21.48 -5.99
N GLY A 52 -11.03 -22.04 -4.77
CA GLY A 52 -11.31 -23.46 -4.52
C GLY A 52 -12.73 -23.87 -4.89
N SER A 53 -13.73 -23.02 -4.60
CA SER A 53 -15.12 -23.28 -4.93
C SER A 53 -15.38 -23.34 -6.44
N SER A 54 -14.55 -22.69 -7.26
CA SER A 54 -14.70 -22.74 -8.72
C SER A 54 -14.51 -24.14 -9.29
N ASN A 55 -13.80 -25.02 -8.59
CA ASN A 55 -13.65 -26.40 -8.98
C ASN A 55 -14.98 -27.20 -8.85
N SER A 56 -15.95 -26.70 -8.09
CA SER A 56 -17.26 -27.34 -7.95
C SER A 56 -18.02 -27.43 -9.30
N MET A 57 -17.69 -26.59 -10.28
CA MET A 57 -18.28 -26.63 -11.62
C MET A 57 -18.00 -27.94 -12.37
N TYR A 58 -16.99 -28.69 -11.94
CA TYR A 58 -16.61 -29.99 -12.52
C TYR A 58 -17.23 -31.19 -11.78
N TYR A 59 -17.97 -30.93 -10.69
CA TYR A 59 -18.65 -31.96 -9.91
C TYR A 59 -20.15 -31.96 -10.16
N PRO A 60 -20.85 -33.11 -10.02
CA PRO A 60 -22.28 -33.16 -10.12
C PRO A 60 -22.96 -32.40 -8.99
N THR A 61 -24.03 -31.68 -9.31
CA THR A 61 -24.95 -31.13 -8.33
C THR A 61 -26.04 -32.13 -8.03
N LEU A 62 -26.44 -32.29 -6.77
CA LEU A 62 -27.51 -33.18 -6.34
C LEU A 62 -28.63 -32.33 -5.72
N ASN A 63 -29.84 -32.49 -6.29
CA ASN A 63 -31.02 -31.78 -5.81
C ASN A 63 -32.12 -32.78 -5.48
N VAL A 64 -32.90 -32.51 -4.42
CA VAL A 64 -34.15 -33.17 -4.15
C VAL A 64 -35.26 -32.25 -4.68
N VAL A 65 -36.07 -32.78 -5.54
CA VAL A 65 -37.22 -32.07 -6.15
C VAL A 65 -38.50 -32.71 -5.66
N GLY A 66 -39.38 -31.90 -5.07
CA GLY A 66 -40.75 -32.32 -4.72
C GLY A 66 -41.72 -31.28 -5.23
N GLY A 67 -42.86 -31.76 -5.68
CA GLY A 67 -43.85 -30.85 -6.25
C GLY A 67 -45.21 -31.53 -6.49
N TRP A 68 -46.16 -30.72 -6.92
CA TRP A 68 -47.44 -31.14 -7.47
C TRP A 68 -47.54 -30.64 -8.90
N GLY A 69 -48.01 -31.51 -9.79
CA GLY A 69 -48.08 -31.16 -11.21
C GLY A 69 -49.20 -31.91 -11.92
N GLN A 70 -49.46 -31.51 -13.16
CA GLN A 70 -50.38 -32.17 -14.08
C GLN A 70 -49.72 -32.32 -15.43
N ASN A 71 -49.68 -33.59 -15.92
CA ASN A 71 -49.26 -33.89 -17.28
C ASN A 71 -50.51 -34.28 -18.11
N LYS A 72 -50.70 -33.60 -19.24
CA LYS A 72 -51.74 -33.94 -20.20
C LYS A 72 -51.07 -34.24 -21.53
N THR A 73 -51.29 -35.48 -22.02
CA THR A 73 -50.80 -35.92 -23.32
C THR A 73 -52.03 -36.21 -24.21
N ASP A 74 -52.02 -35.82 -25.46
CA ASP A 74 -53.17 -35.89 -26.34
C ASP A 74 -53.68 -37.33 -26.57
N ASP A 75 -52.83 -38.34 -26.39
CA ASP A 75 -53.15 -39.78 -26.56
C ASP A 75 -53.67 -40.45 -25.31
N LEU A 76 -53.67 -39.81 -24.15
CA LEU A 76 -54.20 -40.38 -22.92
C LEU A 76 -55.49 -39.69 -22.51
N SER A 77 -56.56 -40.42 -22.49
CA SER A 77 -57.90 -39.96 -22.08
C SER A 77 -57.95 -39.46 -20.61
N THR A 78 -56.89 -39.61 -19.85
CA THR A 78 -56.76 -39.18 -18.48
C THR A 78 -55.51 -38.34 -18.26
N ALA A 79 -55.68 -37.08 -17.80
CA ALA A 79 -54.60 -36.27 -17.34
C ALA A 79 -53.98 -36.87 -16.07
N GLN A 80 -52.70 -37.17 -16.07
CA GLN A 80 -51.95 -37.56 -14.85
C GLN A 80 -51.71 -36.34 -14.01
N LYS A 81 -52.30 -36.25 -12.82
CA LYS A 81 -52.13 -35.16 -11.88
C LYS A 81 -51.73 -35.72 -10.50
N GLY A 82 -51.04 -34.92 -9.72
CA GLY A 82 -50.70 -35.30 -8.36
C GLY A 82 -49.26 -34.94 -7.97
N TYR A 83 -48.74 -35.69 -6.99
CA TYR A 83 -47.42 -35.46 -6.42
C TYR A 83 -46.32 -36.12 -7.22
N LEU A 84 -45.16 -35.44 -7.29
CA LEU A 84 -43.91 -35.98 -7.81
C LEU A 84 -42.80 -35.73 -6.78
N GLY A 85 -41.78 -36.56 -6.76
CA GLY A 85 -40.65 -36.43 -5.85
C GLY A 85 -39.50 -37.31 -6.29
N TYR A 86 -38.38 -36.69 -6.59
CA TYR A 86 -37.17 -37.37 -7.09
C TYR A 86 -35.90 -36.69 -6.66
N VAL A 87 -34.79 -37.43 -6.69
CA VAL A 87 -33.44 -36.90 -6.62
C VAL A 87 -32.90 -36.72 -8.01
N GLU A 88 -32.36 -35.56 -8.28
CA GLU A 88 -31.72 -35.23 -9.57
C GLU A 88 -30.22 -34.93 -9.34
N GLY A 89 -29.38 -35.65 -10.10
CA GLY A 89 -27.97 -35.35 -10.28
C GLY A 89 -27.76 -34.67 -11.64
N LYS A 90 -27.13 -33.51 -11.64
CA LYS A 90 -26.75 -32.79 -12.85
C LYS A 90 -25.27 -32.59 -12.95
N LEU A 91 -24.62 -33.02 -14.03
CA LEU A 91 -23.21 -32.83 -14.32
C LEU A 91 -23.08 -32.09 -15.66
N ASN A 92 -22.36 -30.97 -15.61
CA ASN A 92 -21.98 -30.31 -16.83
C ASN A 92 -20.77 -31.00 -17.47
N LEU A 93 -20.87 -31.47 -18.67
CA LEU A 93 -19.80 -32.12 -19.42
C LEU A 93 -19.00 -31.15 -20.27
N PHE A 94 -19.66 -30.10 -20.80
CA PHE A 94 -19.01 -29.09 -21.64
C PHE A 94 -19.82 -27.79 -21.70
N ARG A 95 -19.14 -26.64 -21.53
CA ARG A 95 -19.71 -25.28 -21.66
C ARG A 95 -18.81 -24.35 -22.47
N GLY A 96 -18.23 -24.80 -23.55
CA GLY A 96 -17.39 -23.92 -24.38
C GLY A 96 -16.15 -23.35 -23.67
N LEU A 97 -15.58 -24.07 -22.70
CA LEU A 97 -14.46 -23.64 -21.84
C LEU A 97 -14.79 -22.47 -20.86
N LYS A 98 -16.08 -22.18 -20.65
CA LYS A 98 -16.56 -21.15 -19.73
C LYS A 98 -16.05 -21.39 -18.30
N ASP A 99 -16.22 -22.62 -17.83
CA ASP A 99 -15.84 -23.00 -16.47
C ASP A 99 -14.34 -22.83 -16.21
N GLN A 100 -13.49 -23.13 -17.20
CA GLN A 100 -12.06 -22.89 -17.11
C GLN A 100 -11.73 -21.39 -17.04
N SER A 101 -12.43 -20.55 -17.82
CA SER A 101 -12.23 -19.10 -17.81
C SER A 101 -12.63 -18.51 -16.45
N ILE A 102 -13.77 -18.94 -15.88
CA ILE A 102 -14.24 -18.50 -14.55
C ILE A 102 -13.27 -18.94 -13.45
N SER A 103 -12.83 -20.22 -13.47
CA SER A 103 -11.86 -20.71 -12.49
C SER A 103 -10.54 -19.91 -12.53
N SER A 104 -10.03 -19.64 -13.75
CA SER A 104 -8.83 -18.84 -13.93
C SER A 104 -9.00 -17.39 -13.46
N GLN A 105 -10.19 -16.78 -13.64
CA GLN A 105 -10.47 -15.43 -13.12
C GLN A 105 -10.47 -15.41 -11.58
N LYS A 106 -11.07 -16.44 -10.93
CA LYS A 106 -11.04 -16.54 -9.47
C LYS A 106 -9.63 -16.70 -8.91
N GLU A 107 -8.80 -17.49 -9.60
CA GLU A 107 -7.37 -17.61 -9.24
C GLU A 107 -6.63 -16.26 -9.37
N ILE A 108 -6.91 -15.49 -10.44
CA ILE A 108 -6.33 -14.15 -10.59
C ILE A 108 -6.83 -13.21 -9.49
N ASP A 109 -8.11 -13.24 -9.13
CA ASP A 109 -8.66 -12.44 -8.04
C ASP A 109 -7.95 -12.75 -6.70
N PHE A 110 -7.61 -14.03 -6.46
CA PHE A 110 -6.81 -14.45 -5.30
C PHE A 110 -5.38 -13.90 -5.37
N GLN A 111 -4.72 -13.96 -6.53
CA GLN A 111 -3.38 -13.39 -6.71
C GLN A 111 -3.36 -11.87 -6.53
N ILE A 112 -4.37 -11.16 -7.05
CA ILE A 112 -4.52 -9.71 -6.86
C ILE A 112 -4.66 -9.38 -5.37
N SER A 113 -5.46 -10.14 -4.60
CA SER A 113 -5.63 -9.89 -3.16
C SER A 113 -4.32 -10.05 -2.37
N LYS A 114 -3.43 -10.96 -2.78
CA LYS A 114 -2.08 -11.08 -2.20
C LYS A 114 -1.21 -9.85 -2.48
N LEU A 115 -1.25 -9.35 -3.72
CA LEU A 115 -0.53 -8.13 -4.08
C LEU A 115 -1.09 -6.90 -3.35
N GLU A 116 -2.39 -6.86 -3.06
CA GLU A 116 -3.02 -5.80 -2.28
C GLU A 116 -2.52 -5.79 -0.83
N LEU A 117 -2.37 -6.96 -0.21
CA LEU A 117 -1.77 -7.08 1.13
C LEU A 117 -0.32 -6.57 1.13
N GLU A 118 0.50 -7.00 0.18
CA GLU A 118 1.90 -6.57 0.09
C GLU A 118 2.01 -5.06 -0.20
N SER A 119 1.14 -4.52 -1.06
CA SER A 119 1.06 -3.07 -1.31
C SER A 119 0.70 -2.29 -0.04
N LYS A 120 -0.26 -2.81 0.76
CA LYS A 120 -0.65 -2.18 2.03
C LYS A 120 0.47 -2.23 3.07
N LYS A 121 1.20 -3.32 3.17
CA LYS A 121 2.38 -3.42 4.05
C LYS A 121 3.45 -2.39 3.68
N ARG A 122 3.74 -2.21 2.38
CA ARG A 122 4.67 -1.18 1.89
C ARG A 122 4.18 0.23 2.20
N GLU A 123 2.90 0.50 2.01
CA GLU A 123 2.28 1.80 2.37
C GLU A 123 2.43 2.10 3.87
N LEU A 124 2.08 1.14 4.74
CA LEU A 124 2.22 1.30 6.19
C LEU A 124 3.67 1.47 6.62
N ARG A 125 4.61 0.74 6.00
CA ARG A 125 6.04 0.93 6.24
C ARG A 125 6.49 2.34 5.88
N LEU A 126 6.02 2.89 4.76
CA LEU A 126 6.33 4.25 4.36
C LEU A 126 5.75 5.27 5.34
N GLN A 127 4.49 5.10 5.77
CA GLN A 127 3.87 5.96 6.79
C GLN A 127 4.62 5.91 8.12
N LEU A 128 5.05 4.71 8.55
CA LEU A 128 5.87 4.55 9.75
C LEU A 128 7.23 5.24 9.60
N THR A 129 7.86 5.13 8.43
CA THR A 129 9.12 5.82 8.12
C THR A 129 8.96 7.34 8.19
N ASP A 130 7.89 7.89 7.62
CA ASP A 130 7.60 9.32 7.68
C ASP A 130 7.44 9.79 9.14
N ILE A 131 6.67 9.06 9.95
CA ILE A 131 6.45 9.36 11.37
C ILE A 131 7.76 9.26 12.16
N ALA A 132 8.52 8.17 11.99
CA ALA A 132 9.80 7.97 12.67
C ALA A 132 10.82 9.06 12.30
N SER A 133 10.92 9.39 11.02
CA SER A 133 11.80 10.46 10.53
C SER A 133 11.42 11.84 11.08
N ASP A 134 10.10 12.12 11.17
CA ASP A 134 9.59 13.34 11.81
C ASP A 134 9.92 13.40 13.29
N MET A 135 9.75 12.29 14.04
CA MET A 135 10.08 12.22 15.47
C MET A 135 11.56 12.45 15.73
N ILE A 136 12.45 11.77 14.99
CA ILE A 136 13.89 11.94 15.09
C ILE A 136 14.28 13.39 14.75
N TYR A 137 13.72 13.94 13.68
CA TYR A 137 13.94 15.32 13.28
C TYR A 137 13.54 16.30 14.39
N LEU A 138 12.32 16.19 14.93
CA LEU A 138 11.83 17.08 15.99
C LEU A 138 12.67 16.98 17.27
N HIS A 139 13.11 15.77 17.64
CA HIS A 139 14.02 15.58 18.77
C HIS A 139 15.37 16.28 18.53
N LYS A 140 15.95 16.19 17.33
CA LYS A 140 17.20 16.89 16.95
C LYS A 140 17.02 18.40 16.93
N ILE A 141 15.89 18.91 16.45
CA ILE A 141 15.56 20.34 16.48
C ILE A 141 15.40 20.82 17.92
N GLN A 142 14.69 20.07 18.78
CA GLN A 142 14.53 20.41 20.19
C GLN A 142 15.89 20.55 20.90
N SER A 143 16.79 19.56 20.73
CA SER A 143 18.12 19.62 21.32
C SER A 143 18.98 20.76 20.76
N THR A 144 18.82 21.10 19.49
CA THR A 144 19.50 22.25 18.84
C THR A 144 19.01 23.58 19.41
N LEU A 145 17.70 23.72 19.63
CA LEU A 145 17.11 24.91 20.24
C LEU A 145 17.52 25.07 21.72
N GLU A 146 17.66 23.97 22.42
CA GLU A 146 18.20 24.00 23.82
C GLU A 146 19.66 24.46 23.87
N GLU A 147 20.47 24.02 22.91
CA GLU A 147 21.84 24.48 22.73
C GLU A 147 21.87 25.98 22.40
N GLU A 148 21.07 26.42 21.41
CA GLU A 148 20.95 27.81 21.00
C GLU A 148 20.51 28.70 22.14
N TYR A 149 19.52 28.27 22.93
CA TYR A 149 19.03 28.98 24.11
C TYR A 149 20.14 29.21 25.16
N LYS A 150 20.92 28.16 25.48
CA LYS A 150 22.04 28.27 26.41
C LYS A 150 23.12 29.22 25.91
N VAL A 151 23.44 29.19 24.62
CA VAL A 151 24.38 30.12 23.97
C VAL A 151 23.88 31.56 24.09
N THR A 152 22.61 31.79 23.75
CA THR A 152 21.98 33.13 23.80
C THR A 152 21.90 33.66 25.22
N GLN A 153 21.60 32.84 26.24
CA GLN A 153 21.64 33.23 27.63
C GLN A 153 23.04 33.67 28.05
N THR A 154 24.07 32.93 27.62
CA THR A 154 25.46 33.30 27.92
C THR A 154 25.83 34.64 27.27
N GLN A 155 25.37 34.90 26.05
CA GLN A 155 25.59 36.16 25.34
C GLN A 155 24.84 37.32 26.04
N LYS A 156 23.59 37.11 26.47
CA LYS A 156 22.81 38.08 27.24
C LYS A 156 23.50 38.47 28.53
N GLN A 157 24.06 37.49 29.26
CA GLN A 157 24.83 37.77 30.46
C GLN A 157 26.12 38.59 30.18
N MET A 158 26.80 38.33 29.06
CA MET A 158 27.94 39.12 28.63
C MET A 158 27.54 40.55 28.28
N ALA A 159 26.40 40.72 27.55
CA ALA A 159 25.86 42.05 27.22
C ALA A 159 25.49 42.84 28.47
N ALA A 160 24.78 42.22 29.42
CA ALA A 160 24.41 42.88 30.70
C ALA A 160 25.63 43.35 31.47
N LYS A 161 26.73 42.60 31.52
CA LYS A 161 28.00 43.03 32.15
C LYS A 161 28.63 44.21 31.42
N LYS A 162 28.57 44.29 30.08
CA LYS A 162 29.09 45.42 29.31
C LYS A 162 28.25 46.68 29.53
N VAL A 163 26.92 46.55 29.57
CA VAL A 163 25.99 47.65 29.84
C VAL A 163 26.24 48.21 31.24
N SER A 164 26.37 47.35 32.28
CA SER A 164 26.66 47.77 33.64
C SER A 164 28.03 48.43 33.81
N ALA A 165 29.00 48.07 32.95
CA ALA A 165 30.31 48.72 32.88
C ALA A 165 30.35 50.02 32.05
N GLY A 166 29.20 50.43 31.45
CA GLY A 166 29.11 51.60 30.60
C GLY A 166 29.80 51.45 29.23
N LEU A 167 30.11 50.22 28.83
CA LEU A 167 30.82 49.91 27.58
C LEU A 167 29.90 49.84 26.34
N THR A 168 28.58 49.59 26.55
CA THR A 168 27.57 49.50 25.49
C THR A 168 26.25 50.04 25.99
N GLY A 169 25.32 50.33 25.05
CA GLY A 169 23.96 50.79 25.36
C GLY A 169 23.04 49.64 25.77
N SER A 170 21.90 49.93 26.41
CA SER A 170 20.87 48.96 26.80
C SER A 170 20.27 48.17 25.63
N VAL A 171 20.34 48.72 24.42
CA VAL A 171 19.88 48.05 23.19
C VAL A 171 20.60 46.71 22.97
N ASP A 172 21.91 46.62 23.33
CA ASP A 172 22.67 45.36 23.21
C ASP A 172 22.06 44.19 24.01
N ASN A 173 21.50 44.47 25.19
CA ASN A 173 20.85 43.46 26.00
C ASN A 173 19.47 43.08 25.46
N LEU A 174 18.73 44.05 24.90
CA LEU A 174 17.40 43.82 24.29
C LEU A 174 17.46 42.91 23.05
N GLU A 175 18.53 43.00 22.24
CA GLU A 175 18.73 42.12 21.08
C GLU A 175 18.79 40.64 21.49
N PHE A 176 19.52 40.30 22.55
CA PHE A 176 19.57 38.94 23.06
C PHE A 176 18.28 38.51 23.75
N GLU A 177 17.55 39.43 24.38
CA GLU A 177 16.24 39.17 24.96
C GLU A 177 15.19 38.87 23.87
N LEU A 178 15.19 39.60 22.78
CA LEU A 178 14.33 39.30 21.60
C LEU A 178 14.64 37.94 21.06
N ARG A 179 15.93 37.61 20.87
CA ARG A 179 16.35 36.30 20.39
C ARG A 179 15.95 35.16 21.32
N GLU A 180 16.08 35.36 22.63
CA GLU A 180 15.66 34.39 23.63
C GLU A 180 14.15 34.08 23.50
N ASN A 181 13.31 35.12 23.34
CA ASN A 181 11.87 34.97 23.15
C ASN A 181 11.52 34.25 21.85
N GLU A 182 12.22 34.52 20.75
CA GLU A 182 12.07 33.83 19.48
C GLU A 182 12.37 32.33 19.62
N ILE A 183 13.48 31.97 20.29
CA ILE A 183 13.84 30.57 20.53
C ILE A 183 12.75 29.87 21.37
N GLN A 184 12.21 30.55 22.40
CA GLN A 184 11.11 29.99 23.20
C GLN A 184 9.84 29.74 22.36
N ILE A 185 9.51 30.65 21.43
CA ILE A 185 8.40 30.44 20.48
C ILE A 185 8.67 29.22 19.61
N GLU A 186 9.86 29.10 19.03
CA GLU A 186 10.25 27.94 18.22
C GLU A 186 10.17 26.62 19.04
N GLN A 187 10.62 26.62 20.29
CA GLN A 187 10.53 25.45 21.19
C GLN A 187 9.07 25.03 21.40
N LYS A 188 8.16 25.99 21.63
CA LYS A 188 6.72 25.69 21.76
C LYS A 188 6.12 25.14 20.48
N GLN A 189 6.52 25.68 19.32
CA GLN A 189 6.07 25.16 18.03
C GLN A 189 6.56 23.73 17.78
N VAL A 190 7.82 23.42 18.12
CA VAL A 190 8.39 22.07 18.02
C VAL A 190 7.65 21.10 18.94
N PHE A 191 7.36 21.50 20.17
CA PHE A 191 6.58 20.70 21.10
C PHE A 191 5.16 20.39 20.55
N GLN A 192 4.48 21.38 20.00
CA GLN A 192 3.16 21.17 19.38
C GLN A 192 3.23 20.22 18.17
N LYS A 193 4.24 20.38 17.31
CA LYS A 193 4.46 19.47 16.18
C LYS A 193 4.72 18.05 16.66
N HIS A 194 5.51 17.88 17.73
CA HIS A 194 5.77 16.59 18.34
C HIS A 194 4.47 15.90 18.79
N GLN A 195 3.56 16.63 19.46
CA GLN A 195 2.26 16.10 19.86
C GLN A 195 1.43 15.64 18.65
N VAL A 196 1.43 16.40 17.55
CA VAL A 196 0.72 16.01 16.32
C VAL A 196 1.32 14.74 15.72
N VAL A 197 2.64 14.61 15.67
CA VAL A 197 3.30 13.42 15.14
C VAL A 197 3.04 12.20 16.03
N HIS A 198 3.04 12.38 17.35
CA HIS A 198 2.67 11.35 18.32
C HIS A 198 1.23 10.85 18.09
N GLN A 199 0.26 11.74 17.87
CA GLN A 199 -1.10 11.35 17.53
C GLN A 199 -1.21 10.58 16.21
N LYS A 200 -0.37 10.91 15.21
CA LYS A 200 -0.29 10.11 13.97
C LYS A 200 0.21 8.70 14.25
N LEU A 201 1.17 8.54 15.17
CA LEU A 201 1.70 7.25 15.59
C LEU A 201 0.61 6.40 16.26
N ILE A 202 -0.11 6.98 17.23
CA ILE A 202 -1.25 6.33 17.89
C ILE A 202 -2.30 5.88 16.87
N LYS A 203 -2.64 6.76 15.91
CA LYS A 203 -3.57 6.40 14.84
C LYS A 203 -3.08 5.22 14.00
N LEU A 204 -1.77 5.15 13.72
CA LEU A 204 -1.19 4.10 12.89
C LEU A 204 -1.20 2.73 13.59
N TYR A 205 -0.88 2.70 14.88
CA TYR A 205 -0.82 1.46 15.67
C TYR A 205 -2.14 1.07 16.33
N GLY A 206 -3.05 2.03 16.54
CA GLY A 206 -4.28 1.85 17.32
C GLY A 206 -4.08 1.84 18.83
N GLU A 207 -2.86 2.05 19.32
CA GLU A 207 -2.48 2.12 20.73
C GLU A 207 -1.38 3.15 20.95
N ASP A 208 -1.18 3.54 22.22
CA ASP A 208 -0.10 4.46 22.62
C ASP A 208 1.23 3.71 22.71
N ILE A 209 2.21 4.18 21.91
CA ILE A 209 3.57 3.65 21.88
C ILE A 209 4.52 4.73 22.39
N ALA A 210 5.45 4.32 23.24
CA ALA A 210 6.44 5.25 23.80
C ALA A 210 7.36 5.82 22.70
N ASP A 211 7.44 7.13 22.60
CA ASP A 211 8.32 7.85 21.66
C ASP A 211 9.79 7.42 21.76
N SER A 212 10.20 6.94 22.94
CA SER A 212 11.56 6.46 23.21
C SER A 212 12.00 5.32 22.29
N GLU A 213 11.08 4.54 21.74
CA GLU A 213 11.41 3.47 20.79
C GLU A 213 11.79 4.05 19.42
N LEU A 214 11.10 5.11 18.96
CA LEU A 214 11.39 5.77 17.70
C LEU A 214 12.64 6.67 17.79
N VAL A 215 12.83 7.36 18.90
CA VAL A 215 13.99 8.25 19.10
C VAL A 215 15.30 7.47 19.20
N LYS A 216 15.27 6.18 19.56
CA LYS A 216 16.46 5.30 19.52
C LYS A 216 16.89 4.96 18.09
N LEU A 217 15.98 5.07 17.11
CA LEU A 217 16.33 4.92 15.72
C LEU A 217 17.27 6.05 15.31
N ALA A 218 18.31 5.73 14.56
CA ALA A 218 19.25 6.71 14.03
C ALA A 218 19.06 6.83 12.52
N TYR A 219 19.25 8.04 11.99
CA TYR A 219 19.39 8.16 10.53
C TYR A 219 20.61 7.37 10.05
N SER A 220 20.44 6.69 8.93
CA SER A 220 21.57 6.10 8.22
C SER A 220 22.57 7.21 7.85
N SER A 221 23.85 6.87 7.71
CA SER A 221 24.83 7.85 7.24
C SER A 221 24.42 8.39 5.86
N ALA A 222 24.62 9.69 5.63
CA ALA A 222 24.27 10.32 4.34
C ALA A 222 24.91 9.61 3.14
N GLU A 223 26.11 9.01 3.34
CA GLU A 223 26.79 8.21 2.34
C GLU A 223 26.03 6.91 1.99
N ASN A 224 25.45 6.24 2.99
CA ASN A 224 24.62 5.05 2.77
C ASN A 224 23.24 5.41 2.19
N LEU A 225 22.72 6.60 2.52
CA LEU A 225 21.46 7.10 1.96
C LEU A 225 21.58 7.43 0.47
N SER A 226 22.73 7.90 0.01
CA SER A 226 22.94 8.25 -1.41
C SER A 226 23.12 7.05 -2.34
N LYS A 227 23.39 5.85 -1.81
CA LYS A 227 23.52 4.61 -2.60
C LYS A 227 22.14 4.05 -2.91
N VAL A 228 21.65 4.34 -4.09
CA VAL A 228 20.34 3.86 -4.56
C VAL A 228 20.53 3.07 -5.85
N THR A 229 19.65 2.10 -6.08
CA THR A 229 19.63 1.29 -7.29
C THR A 229 19.45 2.17 -8.53
N ASP A 230 20.30 1.98 -9.54
CA ASP A 230 20.30 2.82 -10.73
C ASP A 230 19.14 2.57 -11.69
N GLN A 231 18.49 1.41 -11.59
CA GLN A 231 17.40 1.01 -12.48
C GLN A 231 16.31 0.27 -11.70
N VAL A 232 15.06 0.58 -12.03
CA VAL A 232 13.92 -0.19 -11.59
C VAL A 232 13.54 -1.23 -12.63
N LYS A 233 13.30 -2.46 -12.20
CA LYS A 233 12.69 -3.50 -13.04
C LYS A 233 11.18 -3.36 -12.94
N ILE A 234 10.59 -2.60 -13.87
CA ILE A 234 9.16 -2.25 -13.85
C ILE A 234 8.28 -3.48 -13.71
N GLU A 235 8.66 -4.58 -14.37
CA GLU A 235 7.93 -5.87 -14.37
C GLU A 235 7.83 -6.49 -12.97
N ASN A 236 8.75 -6.16 -12.06
CA ASN A 236 8.77 -6.69 -10.69
C ASN A 236 8.00 -5.81 -9.71
N THR A 237 7.60 -4.60 -10.11
CA THR A 237 6.85 -3.72 -9.19
C THR A 237 5.44 -4.28 -8.94
N LEU A 238 4.99 -4.23 -7.66
CA LEU A 238 3.67 -4.75 -7.27
C LEU A 238 2.54 -4.14 -8.09
N GLU A 239 2.63 -2.86 -8.39
CA GLU A 239 1.63 -2.13 -9.11
C GLU A 239 1.54 -2.53 -10.59
N TYR A 240 2.69 -2.78 -11.23
CA TYR A 240 2.69 -3.28 -12.61
C TYR A 240 2.17 -4.72 -12.70
N GLN A 241 2.54 -5.57 -11.74
CA GLN A 241 2.03 -6.94 -11.64
C GLN A 241 0.51 -6.94 -11.46
N LYS A 242 -0.04 -6.06 -10.60
CA LYS A 242 -1.47 -5.93 -10.37
C LYS A 242 -2.24 -5.54 -11.63
N VAL A 243 -1.77 -4.54 -12.39
CA VAL A 243 -2.42 -4.16 -13.65
C VAL A 243 -2.24 -5.21 -14.74
N GLY A 244 -1.13 -5.96 -14.74
CA GLY A 244 -0.93 -7.11 -15.62
C GLY A 244 -1.91 -8.25 -15.35
N LEU A 245 -2.18 -8.56 -14.08
CA LEU A 245 -3.21 -9.52 -13.68
C LEU A 245 -4.62 -9.03 -14.04
N SER A 246 -4.89 -7.73 -13.87
CA SER A 246 -6.18 -7.13 -14.26
C SER A 246 -6.42 -7.20 -15.76
N GLU A 247 -5.39 -6.97 -16.59
CA GLU A 247 -5.45 -7.20 -18.05
C GLU A 247 -5.75 -8.67 -18.38
N ARG A 248 -5.06 -9.60 -17.71
CA ARG A 248 -5.29 -11.03 -17.92
C ARG A 248 -6.70 -11.46 -17.51
N ARG A 249 -7.21 -10.87 -16.42
CA ARG A 249 -8.59 -11.10 -15.97
C ARG A 249 -9.60 -10.64 -17.02
N ALA A 250 -9.40 -9.45 -17.62
CA ALA A 250 -10.27 -8.93 -18.68
C ALA A 250 -10.20 -9.79 -19.97
N GLU A 251 -9.03 -10.36 -20.29
CA GLU A 251 -8.90 -11.33 -21.38
C GLU A 251 -9.73 -12.60 -21.15
N LEU A 252 -9.66 -13.13 -19.90
CA LEU A 252 -10.44 -14.31 -19.51
C LEU A 252 -11.96 -14.03 -19.48
N GLU A 253 -12.37 -12.85 -19.02
CA GLU A 253 -13.77 -12.41 -19.06
C GLU A 253 -14.29 -12.35 -20.50
N LYS A 254 -13.49 -11.82 -21.43
CA LYS A 254 -13.83 -11.85 -22.85
C LYS A 254 -13.95 -13.28 -23.40
N LYS A 255 -13.09 -14.23 -22.95
CA LYS A 255 -13.17 -15.65 -23.32
C LYS A 255 -14.42 -16.30 -22.73
N GLU A 256 -14.74 -16.01 -21.48
CA GLU A 256 -15.95 -16.47 -20.80
C GLU A 256 -17.21 -16.05 -21.57
N ILE A 257 -17.33 -14.77 -21.92
CA ILE A 257 -18.49 -14.24 -22.63
C ILE A 257 -18.60 -14.86 -24.05
N LYS A 258 -17.46 -15.06 -24.73
CA LYS A 258 -17.44 -15.73 -26.02
C LYS A 258 -17.92 -17.18 -25.98
N SER A 259 -17.75 -17.86 -24.84
CA SER A 259 -18.22 -19.22 -24.64
C SER A 259 -19.75 -19.33 -24.65
N ASP A 260 -20.49 -18.22 -24.46
CA ASP A 260 -21.95 -18.17 -24.58
C ASP A 260 -22.45 -18.39 -26.04
N PHE A 261 -21.58 -18.33 -27.04
CA PHE A 261 -21.85 -18.75 -28.40
C PHE A 261 -21.59 -20.24 -28.64
N MET A 262 -20.94 -20.93 -27.71
CA MET A 262 -20.58 -22.35 -27.86
C MET A 262 -21.69 -23.27 -27.39
N PRO A 263 -21.78 -24.49 -27.94
CA PRO A 263 -22.69 -25.49 -27.40
C PRO A 263 -22.39 -25.84 -25.95
N SER A 264 -23.42 -26.20 -25.18
CA SER A 264 -23.27 -26.85 -23.89
C SER A 264 -23.77 -28.29 -23.92
N VAL A 265 -23.14 -29.16 -23.12
CA VAL A 265 -23.54 -30.57 -22.97
C VAL A 265 -23.69 -30.84 -21.47
N ASP A 266 -24.91 -31.16 -21.10
CA ASP A 266 -25.28 -31.50 -19.71
C ASP A 266 -25.68 -32.99 -19.63
N PHE A 267 -25.23 -33.68 -18.59
CA PHE A 267 -25.73 -34.98 -18.20
C PHE A 267 -26.63 -34.83 -16.97
N THR A 268 -27.84 -35.42 -17.04
CA THR A 268 -28.76 -35.44 -15.91
C THR A 268 -29.17 -36.89 -15.60
N TYR A 269 -29.26 -37.21 -14.33
CA TYR A 269 -29.80 -38.45 -13.82
C TYR A 269 -30.79 -38.16 -12.71
N SER A 270 -32.02 -38.68 -12.89
CA SER A 270 -33.10 -38.49 -11.90
C SER A 270 -33.66 -39.85 -11.49
N VAL A 271 -33.91 -40.03 -10.18
CA VAL A 271 -34.47 -41.24 -9.63
C VAL A 271 -35.53 -40.88 -8.55
N GLY A 272 -36.68 -41.53 -8.63
CA GLY A 272 -37.79 -41.26 -7.72
C GLY A 272 -39.14 -41.51 -8.39
N ARG A 273 -40.10 -40.66 -8.09
CA ARG A 273 -41.38 -40.60 -8.83
C ARG A 273 -41.33 -39.36 -9.72
N LEU A 274 -41.08 -39.58 -11.01
CA LEU A 274 -40.92 -38.54 -12.02
C LEU A 274 -42.27 -38.19 -12.69
N THR A 275 -43.25 -39.11 -12.59
CA THR A 275 -44.58 -38.95 -13.14
C THR A 275 -45.55 -38.55 -12.05
N PRO A 276 -46.39 -37.49 -12.26
CA PRO A 276 -47.39 -37.09 -11.29
C PRO A 276 -48.37 -38.23 -10.93
N SER A 277 -48.64 -38.43 -9.63
CA SER A 277 -49.58 -39.44 -9.12
C SER A 277 -50.36 -38.86 -7.92
N GLU A 278 -51.61 -39.33 -7.75
CA GLU A 278 -52.46 -38.89 -6.61
C GLU A 278 -51.88 -39.34 -5.24
N GLU A 279 -51.03 -40.38 -5.24
CA GLU A 279 -50.37 -40.84 -4.02
C GLU A 279 -49.07 -40.05 -3.78
N VAL A 280 -48.79 -39.74 -2.53
CA VAL A 280 -47.51 -39.13 -2.12
C VAL A 280 -46.37 -40.10 -2.44
N PRO A 281 -45.24 -39.63 -3.02
CA PRO A 281 -44.10 -40.47 -3.36
C PRO A 281 -43.47 -41.12 -2.11
N THR A 282 -43.61 -42.43 -2.00
CA THR A 282 -43.01 -43.23 -0.89
C THR A 282 -41.92 -44.18 -1.40
N LYS A 283 -41.78 -44.36 -2.71
CA LYS A 283 -40.81 -45.27 -3.35
C LYS A 283 -40.14 -44.62 -4.53
N PHE A 284 -38.85 -44.91 -4.71
CA PHE A 284 -38.02 -44.51 -5.86
C PHE A 284 -38.12 -45.63 -6.93
N ASN A 285 -39.17 -45.61 -7.73
CA ASN A 285 -39.49 -46.67 -8.71
C ASN A 285 -39.30 -46.27 -10.18
N GLU A 286 -38.96 -45.03 -10.42
CA GLU A 286 -38.68 -44.50 -11.75
C GLU A 286 -37.28 -43.96 -11.83
N SER A 287 -36.59 -44.14 -12.95
CA SER A 287 -35.27 -43.51 -13.21
C SER A 287 -35.25 -42.98 -14.62
N ARG A 288 -34.56 -41.85 -14.77
CA ARG A 288 -34.38 -41.21 -16.09
C ARG A 288 -32.92 -40.69 -16.15
N TYR A 289 -32.27 -40.93 -17.26
CA TYR A 289 -31.02 -40.28 -17.61
C TYR A 289 -31.16 -39.56 -18.95
N ALA A 290 -30.45 -38.43 -19.11
CA ALA A 290 -30.43 -37.67 -20.35
C ALA A 290 -29.07 -37.02 -20.56
N ILE A 291 -28.63 -36.99 -21.81
CA ILE A 291 -27.55 -36.13 -22.26
C ILE A 291 -28.20 -35.06 -23.14
N GLN A 292 -28.10 -33.82 -22.73
CA GLN A 292 -28.72 -32.68 -23.42
C GLN A 292 -27.63 -31.83 -24.04
N LEU A 293 -27.70 -31.66 -25.38
CA LEU A 293 -26.92 -30.72 -26.15
C LEU A 293 -27.77 -29.46 -26.37
N THR A 294 -27.27 -28.31 -25.90
CA THR A 294 -27.91 -27.01 -26.12
C THR A 294 -27.03 -26.16 -27.00
N ILE A 295 -27.53 -25.70 -28.14
CA ILE A 295 -26.83 -24.80 -29.08
C ILE A 295 -27.59 -23.49 -29.10
N PRO A 296 -27.01 -22.39 -28.60
CA PRO A 296 -27.64 -21.08 -28.62
C PRO A 296 -27.62 -20.51 -30.04
N LEU A 297 -28.78 -20.39 -30.68
CA LEU A 297 -28.90 -19.85 -32.03
C LEU A 297 -29.09 -18.34 -32.05
N PHE A 298 -29.84 -17.81 -31.10
CA PHE A 298 -30.11 -16.38 -30.98
C PHE A 298 -30.44 -16.00 -29.54
N SER A 299 -29.77 -14.96 -29.03
CA SER A 299 -29.91 -14.45 -27.67
C SER A 299 -30.40 -12.99 -27.62
N GLY A 300 -31.13 -12.52 -28.64
CA GLY A 300 -31.60 -11.13 -28.69
C GLY A 300 -30.45 -10.09 -28.76
N PHE A 301 -29.34 -10.41 -29.40
CA PHE A 301 -28.11 -9.61 -29.48
C PHE A 301 -27.36 -9.42 -28.13
N GLU A 302 -27.81 -10.00 -27.02
CA GLU A 302 -27.19 -9.88 -25.72
C GLU A 302 -25.71 -10.28 -25.72
N THR A 303 -25.40 -11.48 -26.23
CA THR A 303 -24.04 -12.00 -26.30
C THR A 303 -23.15 -11.16 -27.23
N TYR A 304 -23.71 -10.59 -28.30
CA TYR A 304 -22.99 -9.66 -29.18
C TYR A 304 -22.54 -8.41 -28.41
N TYR A 305 -23.48 -7.74 -27.72
CA TYR A 305 -23.13 -6.53 -26.94
C TYR A 305 -22.23 -6.80 -25.76
N LYS A 306 -22.41 -7.92 -25.04
CA LYS A 306 -21.52 -8.36 -23.98
C LYS A 306 -20.09 -8.59 -24.51
N THR A 307 -19.94 -9.25 -25.66
CA THR A 307 -18.62 -9.48 -26.28
C THR A 307 -17.97 -8.16 -26.70
N LYS A 308 -18.76 -7.22 -27.26
CA LYS A 308 -18.26 -5.88 -27.58
C LYS A 308 -17.81 -5.13 -26.32
N ALA A 309 -18.60 -5.15 -25.26
CA ALA A 309 -18.26 -4.54 -23.97
C ALA A 309 -16.97 -5.13 -23.37
N ALA A 310 -16.86 -6.46 -23.31
CA ALA A 310 -15.65 -7.14 -22.82
C ALA A 310 -14.42 -6.85 -23.68
N SER A 311 -14.60 -6.69 -25.00
CA SER A 311 -13.50 -6.30 -25.89
C SER A 311 -12.99 -4.88 -25.62
N LEU A 312 -13.89 -3.95 -25.33
CA LEU A 312 -13.56 -2.57 -24.95
C LEU A 312 -12.94 -2.52 -23.55
N SER A 313 -13.42 -3.35 -22.60
CA SER A 313 -12.83 -3.51 -21.25
C SER A 313 -11.40 -4.01 -21.34
N LEU A 314 -11.11 -5.02 -22.18
CA LEU A 314 -9.73 -5.48 -22.41
C LEU A 314 -8.85 -4.37 -22.97
N GLN A 315 -9.31 -3.63 -24.00
CA GLN A 315 -8.54 -2.51 -24.55
C GLN A 315 -8.27 -1.43 -23.50
N SER A 316 -9.25 -1.17 -22.60
CA SER A 316 -9.06 -0.25 -21.47
C SER A 316 -7.97 -0.74 -20.53
N ALA A 317 -7.99 -2.03 -20.16
CA ALA A 317 -6.97 -2.63 -19.29
C ALA A 317 -5.55 -2.58 -19.92
N GLU A 318 -5.43 -2.83 -21.22
CA GLU A 318 -4.18 -2.71 -21.98
C GLU A 318 -3.64 -1.27 -21.91
N LYS A 319 -4.51 -0.26 -22.09
CA LYS A 319 -4.11 1.17 -21.99
C LYS A 319 -3.70 1.55 -20.59
N LEU A 320 -4.41 1.07 -19.56
CA LEU A 320 -4.05 1.30 -18.16
C LEU A 320 -2.70 0.68 -17.81
N LYS A 321 -2.40 -0.52 -18.30
CA LYS A 321 -1.09 -1.16 -18.10
C LYS A 321 0.03 -0.35 -18.75
N PHE A 322 -0.17 0.15 -19.98
CA PHE A 322 0.79 1.01 -20.66
C PHE A 322 1.00 2.32 -19.89
N GLN A 323 -0.09 2.96 -19.44
CA GLN A 323 -0.03 4.18 -18.63
C GLN A 323 0.75 3.93 -17.34
N LYS A 324 0.43 2.85 -16.60
CA LYS A 324 1.10 2.52 -15.34
C LYS A 324 2.60 2.28 -15.50
N ARG A 325 3.02 1.68 -16.62
CA ARG A 325 4.43 1.54 -16.97
C ARG A 325 5.14 2.90 -17.05
N ASN A 326 4.49 3.85 -17.72
CA ASN A 326 5.04 5.21 -17.88
C ASN A 326 5.06 5.95 -16.52
N ASP A 327 4.00 5.81 -15.72
CA ASP A 327 3.91 6.44 -14.41
C ASP A 327 5.02 5.95 -13.47
N ILE A 328 5.23 4.63 -13.38
CA ILE A 328 6.30 4.03 -12.57
C ILE A 328 7.68 4.54 -12.99
N ASN A 329 7.94 4.55 -14.30
CA ASN A 329 9.23 5.04 -14.83
C ASN A 329 9.44 6.53 -14.52
N SER A 330 8.40 7.34 -14.70
CA SER A 330 8.45 8.77 -14.43
C SER A 330 8.66 9.05 -12.94
N GLU A 331 7.89 8.38 -12.07
CA GLU A 331 7.98 8.55 -10.62
C GLU A 331 9.35 8.12 -10.08
N PHE A 332 9.88 6.99 -10.55
CA PHE A 332 11.23 6.56 -10.21
C PHE A 332 12.29 7.60 -10.60
N ASN A 333 12.21 8.14 -11.81
CA ASN A 333 13.16 9.16 -12.28
C ASN A 333 13.06 10.47 -11.48
N ILE A 334 11.84 10.88 -11.08
CA ILE A 334 11.63 12.06 -10.22
C ILE A 334 12.30 11.83 -8.87
N LEU A 335 12.08 10.66 -8.24
CA LEU A 335 12.67 10.33 -6.95
C LEU A 335 14.20 10.23 -7.02
N LYS A 336 14.74 9.65 -8.09
CA LYS A 336 16.18 9.58 -8.34
C LYS A 336 16.81 10.97 -8.48
N THR A 337 16.14 11.87 -9.20
CA THR A 337 16.57 13.27 -9.34
C THR A 337 16.54 13.98 -7.99
N LYS A 338 15.44 13.82 -7.22
CA LYS A 338 15.32 14.39 -5.86
C LYS A 338 16.42 13.86 -4.93
N MET A 339 16.74 12.56 -4.99
CA MET A 339 17.82 11.97 -4.21
C MET A 339 19.18 12.60 -4.53
N SER A 340 19.49 12.78 -5.81
CA SER A 340 20.73 13.45 -6.26
C SER A 340 20.79 14.89 -5.79
N GLU A 341 19.69 15.64 -5.89
CA GLU A 341 19.58 17.02 -5.40
C GLU A 341 19.82 17.10 -3.90
N LEU A 342 19.13 16.27 -3.10
CA LEU A 342 19.28 16.23 -1.65
C LEU A 342 20.71 15.88 -1.23
N SER A 343 21.35 14.95 -1.92
CA SER A 343 22.75 14.57 -1.66
C SER A 343 23.70 15.73 -1.91
N MET A 344 23.48 16.50 -2.98
CA MET A 344 24.26 17.71 -3.26
C MET A 344 23.99 18.81 -2.23
N LEU A 345 22.73 19.04 -1.87
CA LEU A 345 22.35 20.01 -0.83
C LEU A 345 22.97 19.65 0.54
N PHE A 346 23.04 18.36 0.87
CA PHE A 346 23.70 17.90 2.09
C PHE A 346 25.17 18.31 2.11
N GLN A 347 25.92 18.02 1.05
CA GLN A 347 27.34 18.38 0.94
C GLN A 347 27.58 19.90 0.99
N ILE A 348 26.72 20.69 0.33
CA ILE A 348 26.79 22.15 0.36
C ILE A 348 26.51 22.67 1.78
N ASN A 349 25.48 22.13 2.43
CA ASN A 349 25.13 22.56 3.79
C ASN A 349 26.18 22.15 4.82
N GLU A 350 26.85 21.02 4.64
CA GLU A 350 27.98 20.61 5.48
C GLU A 350 29.14 21.64 5.41
N LYS A 351 29.51 22.07 4.21
CA LYS A 351 30.48 23.15 4.03
C LYS A 351 30.02 24.48 4.65
N LYS A 352 28.71 24.79 4.49
CA LYS A 352 28.09 25.98 5.10
C LYS A 352 28.15 25.91 6.62
N LEU A 353 27.89 24.75 7.22
CA LEU A 353 27.94 24.54 8.66
C LEU A 353 29.34 24.83 9.23
N VAL A 354 30.38 24.27 8.59
CA VAL A 354 31.78 24.53 8.96
C VAL A 354 32.11 26.03 8.87
N SER A 355 31.69 26.70 7.79
CA SER A 355 31.91 28.14 7.61
C SER A 355 31.14 28.99 8.63
N SER A 356 29.89 28.60 8.94
CA SER A 356 29.06 29.27 9.92
C SER A 356 29.60 29.12 11.33
N GLN A 357 30.15 27.94 11.68
CA GLN A 357 30.83 27.74 12.97
C GLN A 357 32.05 28.67 13.12
N LYS A 358 32.91 28.70 12.11
CA LYS A 358 34.08 29.59 12.11
C LYS A 358 33.67 31.06 12.18
N TYR A 359 32.62 31.46 11.44
CA TYR A 359 32.12 32.84 11.50
C TYR A 359 31.59 33.20 12.88
N PHE A 360 30.85 32.30 13.52
CA PHE A 360 30.35 32.46 14.88
C PHE A 360 31.52 32.62 15.87
N ASP A 361 32.54 31.75 15.83
CA ASP A 361 33.68 31.77 16.75
C ASP A 361 34.48 33.09 16.65
N LEU A 362 34.72 33.55 15.41
CA LEU A 362 35.40 34.83 15.15
C LEU A 362 34.56 36.02 15.65
N THR A 363 33.28 36.06 15.33
CA THR A 363 32.36 37.14 15.73
C THR A 363 32.23 37.21 17.25
N LEU A 364 32.16 36.04 17.93
CA LEU A 364 32.14 35.99 19.39
C LEU A 364 33.42 36.54 20.01
N ALA A 365 34.59 36.21 19.44
CA ALA A 365 35.87 36.74 19.90
C ALA A 365 35.98 38.26 19.68
N GLU A 366 35.47 38.79 18.56
CA GLU A 366 35.44 40.20 18.24
C GLU A 366 34.42 40.98 19.09
N TYR A 367 33.27 40.39 19.39
CA TYR A 367 32.28 40.93 20.31
C TYR A 367 32.84 41.07 21.71
N ARG A 368 33.59 40.06 22.21
CA ARG A 368 34.26 40.11 23.51
C ARG A 368 35.24 41.26 23.59
N ARG A 369 35.97 41.58 22.50
CA ARG A 369 36.93 42.68 22.42
C ARG A 369 36.28 44.06 22.17
N GLY A 370 34.96 44.11 21.96
CA GLY A 370 34.23 45.35 21.67
C GLY A 370 34.34 45.85 20.23
N ILE A 371 34.84 45.00 19.31
CA ILE A 371 34.96 45.32 17.86
C ILE A 371 33.62 45.13 17.16
N LYS A 372 32.85 44.14 17.54
CA LYS A 372 31.52 43.82 17.01
C LYS A 372 30.44 44.13 18.05
N ASN A 373 29.21 44.36 17.58
CA ASN A 373 28.00 44.66 18.38
C ASN A 373 27.10 43.42 18.53
N SER A 374 25.99 43.55 19.30
CA SER A 374 25.04 42.47 19.57
C SER A 374 24.34 41.98 18.33
N PRO A 375 23.82 42.80 17.41
CA PRO A 375 23.23 42.35 16.16
C PRO A 375 24.14 41.45 15.30
N ASP A 376 25.44 41.78 15.24
CA ASP A 376 26.41 40.95 14.51
C ASP A 376 26.52 39.55 15.14
N LEU A 377 26.57 39.46 16.49
CA LEU A 377 26.70 38.20 17.20
C LEU A 377 25.40 37.37 17.14
N VAL A 378 24.23 38.02 17.26
CA VAL A 378 22.93 37.37 17.08
C VAL A 378 22.84 36.77 15.67
N SER A 379 23.18 37.56 14.63
CA SER A 379 23.18 37.06 13.24
C SER A 379 24.14 35.89 13.01
N ALA A 380 25.33 35.92 13.64
CA ALA A 380 26.28 34.81 13.55
C ALA A 380 25.75 33.54 14.23
N THR A 381 25.09 33.69 15.39
CA THR A 381 24.43 32.59 16.11
C THR A 381 23.30 31.96 15.27
N GLU A 382 22.43 32.81 14.74
CA GLU A 382 21.33 32.36 13.87
C GLU A 382 21.82 31.58 12.64
N ARG A 383 22.86 32.06 11.95
CA ARG A 383 23.45 31.39 10.79
C ARG A 383 23.98 30.01 11.14
N LEU A 384 24.62 29.86 12.28
CA LEU A 384 25.13 28.58 12.77
C LEU A 384 23.97 27.60 13.05
N PHE A 385 23.02 28.01 13.89
CA PHE A 385 21.90 27.12 14.29
C PHE A 385 20.92 26.83 13.15
N SER A 386 20.68 27.79 12.25
CA SER A 386 19.93 27.58 11.01
C SER A 386 20.60 26.52 10.12
N SER A 387 21.94 26.53 10.02
CA SER A 387 22.67 25.53 9.24
C SER A 387 22.59 24.14 9.88
N LYS A 388 22.65 24.05 11.22
CA LYS A 388 22.42 22.78 11.97
C LYS A 388 21.00 22.24 11.74
N LYS A 389 19.97 23.09 11.90
CA LYS A 389 18.57 22.72 11.68
C LYS A 389 18.36 22.22 10.23
N LYS A 390 18.94 22.91 9.23
CA LYS A 390 18.85 22.53 7.82
C LYS A 390 19.51 21.17 7.53
N GLN A 391 20.59 20.84 8.21
CA GLN A 391 21.26 19.54 8.09
C GLN A 391 20.29 18.37 8.43
N TYR A 392 19.58 18.49 9.55
CA TYR A 392 18.60 17.46 9.97
C TYR A 392 17.38 17.39 9.05
N GLU A 393 16.93 18.52 8.52
CA GLU A 393 15.85 18.55 7.52
C GLU A 393 16.25 17.78 6.24
N ILE A 394 17.47 18.00 5.74
CA ILE A 394 17.95 17.30 4.54
C ILE A 394 18.10 15.80 4.82
N LEU A 395 18.62 15.40 5.98
CA LEU A 395 18.75 13.98 6.35
C LEU A 395 17.38 13.30 6.41
N LYS A 396 16.38 13.95 6.99
CA LYS A 396 15.00 13.45 7.01
C LYS A 396 14.47 13.21 5.58
N GLU A 397 14.61 14.19 4.70
CA GLU A 397 14.14 14.07 3.31
C GLU A 397 14.89 13.00 2.51
N LEU A 398 16.20 12.83 2.75
CA LEU A 398 17.00 11.75 2.16
C LEU A 398 16.46 10.38 2.57
N GLU A 399 16.20 10.17 3.86
CA GLU A 399 15.66 8.93 4.41
C GLU A 399 14.32 8.54 3.76
N ILE A 400 13.38 9.49 3.76
CA ILE A 400 12.05 9.29 3.18
C ILE A 400 12.16 8.99 1.68
N THR A 401 13.00 9.73 0.96
CA THR A 401 13.18 9.55 -0.49
C THR A 401 13.79 8.19 -0.81
N LYS A 402 14.75 7.72 0.00
CA LYS A 402 15.37 6.41 -0.14
C LYS A 402 14.32 5.29 0.01
N VAL A 403 13.52 5.32 1.08
CA VAL A 403 12.47 4.31 1.30
C VAL A 403 11.44 4.32 0.17
N LYS A 404 11.07 5.50 -0.36
CA LYS A 404 10.21 5.59 -1.55
C LYS A 404 10.81 4.89 -2.76
N ILE A 405 12.11 5.05 -3.01
CA ILE A 405 12.79 4.36 -4.12
C ILE A 405 12.88 2.86 -3.89
N GLU A 406 13.15 2.43 -2.66
CA GLU A 406 13.21 1.00 -2.28
C GLU A 406 11.86 0.30 -2.49
N ASN A 407 10.75 1.00 -2.33
CA ASN A 407 9.40 0.46 -2.56
C ASN A 407 9.11 0.09 -4.03
N PHE A 408 9.94 0.51 -4.99
CA PHE A 408 9.82 0.06 -6.39
C PHE A 408 10.44 -1.33 -6.64
N ASN A 409 11.28 -1.82 -5.76
CA ASN A 409 11.94 -3.12 -5.86
C ASN A 409 11.30 -4.13 -4.91
#